data_43ccacbe6fa759ecbdc5a9424eba1a48
#
_entry.id   43ccacbe6fa759ecbdc5a9424eba1a48
#
_cell.length_a   1.000
_cell.length_b   1.000
_cell.length_c   1.000
_cell.angle_alpha   90.00
_cell.angle_beta   90.00
_cell.angle_gamma   90.00
#
_symmetry.space_group_name_H-M   'P 1'
#
loop_
_entity.id
_entity.type
_entity.pdbx_description
1 polymer ?
#
loop_
_entity_poly.entity_id
_entity_poly.type
_entity_poly.pdbx_seq_one_letter_code
_entity_poly.pdbx_strand_id
1 'polypeptide(L)'
;MKNFKPLRIVLGLLLLASLTSCQKDKTGTYTPEKKIQQIYYSWRNAEKEPFQHWEWNGDKLNSITHYSDFDFKSDTWVENFTYDNNNRVTRVDNYTDSEYITYEYEGNHLKSATVFYRSVIACTWAVSYDGDKISKMMGTFYDDYKKDGTTLHLNPLSHLLPPNVCESVAKCEQRLANQRGTQETYTIALLLTWTDNNISKIIYTGDGDYMDFQLQYDDKNCPWYGFMGGLEDYLITFTSGHTGFTKNNVTRIIMTEDDYADTIRYAYQYGNDKYPVLQTMYENDDIDDKQVLYFEY
;
A
#
# COMPACT_ATOMS: atom_id res chain seq x y z
N MET A 1 55.44 -24.37 -29.77
CA MET A 1 54.04 -24.70 -29.56
C MET A 1 53.65 -24.07 -28.20
N LYS A 2 52.96 -22.94 -28.19
CA LYS A 2 52.53 -22.25 -26.96
C LYS A 2 50.99 -22.38 -26.82
N ASN A 3 50.55 -23.03 -25.72
CA ASN A 3 49.18 -23.30 -25.43
C ASN A 3 48.42 -22.02 -25.02
N PHE A 4 47.50 -21.58 -25.85
CA PHE A 4 46.49 -20.57 -25.48
C PHE A 4 45.23 -21.26 -24.99
N LYS A 5 45.13 -21.51 -23.66
CA LYS A 5 43.90 -22.07 -23.03
C LYS A 5 43.28 -21.32 -21.86
N PRO A 6 43.74 -20.14 -21.38
CA PRO A 6 43.01 -19.48 -20.32
C PRO A 6 41.91 -18.50 -20.77
N LEU A 7 41.94 -18.03 -22.04
CA LEU A 7 41.02 -16.99 -22.49
C LEU A 7 39.55 -17.44 -22.64
N ARG A 8 39.30 -18.72 -22.91
CA ARG A 8 37.94 -19.27 -23.08
C ARG A 8 37.20 -19.48 -21.77
N ILE A 9 37.89 -19.67 -20.65
CA ILE A 9 37.29 -19.88 -19.34
C ILE A 9 36.84 -18.52 -18.74
N VAL A 10 37.57 -17.45 -18.99
CA VAL A 10 37.20 -16.09 -18.51
C VAL A 10 35.97 -15.58 -19.27
N LEU A 11 35.85 -15.87 -20.56
CA LEU A 11 34.68 -15.46 -21.37
C LEU A 11 33.40 -16.22 -20.93
N GLY A 12 33.52 -17.48 -20.52
CA GLY A 12 32.39 -18.28 -20.01
C GLY A 12 31.91 -17.80 -18.64
N LEU A 13 32.79 -17.34 -17.76
CA LEU A 13 32.45 -16.79 -16.45
C LEU A 13 31.81 -15.39 -16.54
N LEU A 14 32.21 -14.57 -17.49
CA LEU A 14 31.61 -13.27 -17.78
C LEU A 14 30.19 -13.39 -18.36
N LEU A 15 29.91 -14.44 -19.13
CA LEU A 15 28.58 -14.72 -19.66
C LEU A 15 27.63 -15.29 -18.59
N LEU A 16 28.13 -15.98 -17.57
CA LEU A 16 27.31 -16.45 -16.43
C LEU A 16 26.98 -15.33 -15.44
N ALA A 17 27.82 -14.32 -15.32
CA ALA A 17 27.55 -13.16 -14.46
C ALA A 17 26.49 -12.19 -15.07
N SER A 18 26.23 -12.25 -16.37
CA SER A 18 25.20 -11.44 -17.03
C SER A 18 23.80 -12.08 -17.01
N LEU A 19 23.65 -13.29 -16.44
CA LEU A 19 22.38 -13.97 -16.27
C LEU A 19 21.76 -13.73 -14.88
N THR A 20 22.33 -12.87 -14.04
CA THR A 20 21.54 -12.22 -13.01
C THR A 20 20.57 -11.25 -13.72
N SER A 21 19.60 -11.84 -14.39
CA SER A 21 18.40 -11.14 -14.86
C SER A 21 17.95 -10.24 -13.73
N CYS A 22 17.96 -8.93 -13.95
CA CYS A 22 17.07 -8.05 -13.21
C CYS A 22 15.69 -8.69 -13.32
N GLN A 23 15.28 -9.40 -12.30
CA GLN A 23 13.93 -9.87 -12.19
C GLN A 23 13.13 -8.58 -12.05
N LYS A 24 12.55 -8.10 -13.15
CA LYS A 24 11.69 -6.94 -13.16
C LYS A 24 10.59 -7.25 -12.15
N ASP A 25 10.53 -6.45 -11.10
CA ASP A 25 9.51 -6.61 -10.06
C ASP A 25 8.15 -6.56 -10.76
N LYS A 26 7.39 -7.64 -10.63
CA LYS A 26 6.06 -7.75 -11.23
C LYS A 26 5.07 -7.14 -10.27
N THR A 27 4.39 -6.09 -10.69
CA THR A 27 3.31 -5.50 -9.88
C THR A 27 2.25 -6.56 -9.57
N GLY A 28 1.79 -6.59 -8.33
CA GLY A 28 0.77 -7.54 -7.87
C GLY A 28 1.30 -8.89 -7.39
N THR A 29 2.61 -9.11 -7.43
CA THR A 29 3.24 -10.31 -6.89
C THR A 29 3.83 -9.99 -5.52
N TYR A 30 3.28 -10.55 -4.46
CA TYR A 30 3.79 -10.39 -3.11
C TYR A 30 4.47 -11.67 -2.63
N THR A 31 5.79 -11.66 -2.63
CA THR A 31 6.64 -12.79 -2.19
C THR A 31 7.73 -12.27 -1.27
N PRO A 32 7.38 -11.84 -0.05
CA PRO A 32 8.35 -11.29 0.89
C PRO A 32 9.33 -12.37 1.34
N GLU A 33 10.60 -12.01 1.50
CA GLU A 33 11.61 -12.92 2.09
C GLU A 33 11.24 -13.32 3.52
N LYS A 34 10.51 -12.46 4.21
CA LYS A 34 10.04 -12.66 5.57
C LYS A 34 8.53 -12.42 5.64
N LYS A 35 7.79 -13.46 5.99
CA LYS A 35 6.33 -13.45 6.02
C LYS A 35 5.84 -12.93 7.35
N ILE A 36 5.03 -11.88 7.33
CA ILE A 36 4.30 -11.42 8.51
C ILE A 36 3.34 -12.54 8.94
N GLN A 37 3.31 -12.87 10.23
CA GLN A 37 2.37 -13.82 10.84
C GLN A 37 1.33 -13.06 11.66
N GLN A 38 1.80 -12.08 12.43
CA GLN A 38 0.97 -11.30 13.33
C GLN A 38 1.46 -9.86 13.41
N ILE A 39 0.51 -8.91 13.45
CA ILE A 39 0.77 -7.53 13.82
C ILE A 39 -0.03 -7.24 15.10
N TYR A 40 0.61 -6.60 16.06
CA TYR A 40 -0.04 -6.05 17.25
C TYR A 40 0.03 -4.54 17.20
N TYR A 41 -0.91 -3.91 17.87
CA TYR A 41 -1.01 -2.47 17.99
C TYR A 41 -0.99 -2.03 19.46
N SER A 42 -0.49 -0.82 19.70
CA SER A 42 -0.55 -0.17 20.99
C SER A 42 -0.62 1.35 20.79
N TRP A 43 -1.45 2.01 21.59
CA TRP A 43 -1.58 3.47 21.59
C TRP A 43 -1.17 4.04 22.95
N ARG A 44 -0.43 5.15 22.98
CA ARG A 44 -0.04 5.90 24.19
C ARG A 44 0.49 5.02 25.35
N ASN A 45 1.32 4.02 25.04
CA ASN A 45 1.84 3.05 26.02
C ASN A 45 0.80 2.10 26.64
N ALA A 46 -0.38 1.93 26.05
CA ALA A 46 -1.28 0.85 26.40
C ALA A 46 -0.66 -0.53 26.18
N GLU A 47 -1.25 -1.58 26.69
CA GLU A 47 -0.84 -2.96 26.37
C GLU A 47 -1.01 -3.20 24.88
N LYS A 48 -0.12 -4.03 24.31
CA LYS A 48 -0.22 -4.42 22.90
C LYS A 48 -1.38 -5.38 22.71
N GLU A 49 -2.22 -5.14 21.73
CA GLU A 49 -3.36 -5.97 21.38
C GLU A 49 -3.19 -6.56 19.97
N PRO A 50 -3.72 -7.77 19.68
CA PRO A 50 -3.73 -8.32 18.32
C PRO A 50 -4.44 -7.33 17.38
N PHE A 51 -3.83 -7.12 16.21
CA PHE A 51 -4.33 -6.19 15.22
C PHE A 51 -4.61 -6.87 13.88
N GLN A 52 -3.65 -7.68 13.37
CA GLN A 52 -3.81 -8.49 12.18
C GLN A 52 -3.20 -9.85 12.36
N HIS A 53 -3.85 -10.86 11.83
CA HIS A 53 -3.31 -12.20 11.67
C HIS A 53 -3.25 -12.58 10.19
N TRP A 54 -2.08 -13.04 9.72
CA TRP A 54 -1.78 -13.32 8.32
C TRP A 54 -1.64 -14.82 8.10
N GLU A 55 -2.47 -15.38 7.25
CA GLU A 55 -2.44 -16.79 6.90
C GLU A 55 -1.81 -17.02 5.54
N TRP A 56 -0.87 -17.95 5.47
CA TRP A 56 -0.11 -18.25 4.27
C TRP A 56 -0.38 -19.67 3.78
N ASN A 57 -0.54 -19.82 2.46
CA ASN A 57 -0.54 -21.12 1.77
C ASN A 57 0.71 -21.22 0.89
N GLY A 58 1.76 -21.87 1.42
CA GLY A 58 3.08 -21.85 0.79
C GLY A 58 3.59 -20.39 0.70
N ASP A 59 3.93 -19.93 -0.49
CA ASP A 59 4.42 -18.57 -0.71
C ASP A 59 3.32 -17.55 -1.02
N LYS A 60 2.05 -17.95 -0.99
CA LYS A 60 0.91 -17.08 -1.24
C LYS A 60 0.25 -16.68 0.07
N LEU A 61 -0.04 -15.40 0.21
CA LEU A 61 -0.91 -14.92 1.27
C LEU A 61 -2.33 -15.41 0.98
N ASN A 62 -2.93 -16.15 1.91
CA ASN A 62 -4.27 -16.69 1.77
C ASN A 62 -5.33 -15.71 2.28
N SER A 63 -5.12 -15.22 3.49
CA SER A 63 -6.05 -14.31 4.15
C SER A 63 -5.36 -13.44 5.18
N ILE A 64 -6.01 -12.32 5.51
CA ILE A 64 -5.69 -11.48 6.66
C ILE A 64 -6.95 -11.36 7.50
N THR A 65 -6.86 -11.76 8.76
CA THR A 65 -7.89 -11.47 9.76
C THR A 65 -7.52 -10.16 10.45
N HIS A 66 -8.42 -9.21 10.42
CA HIS A 66 -8.32 -7.94 11.13
C HIS A 66 -9.14 -7.99 12.41
N TYR A 67 -8.58 -7.51 13.50
CA TYR A 67 -9.25 -7.41 14.79
C TYR A 67 -9.64 -5.96 15.00
N SER A 68 -10.93 -5.66 14.97
CA SER A 68 -11.42 -4.30 15.24
C SER A 68 -11.22 -3.99 16.69
N ASP A 69 -10.90 -2.74 16.98
CA ASP A 69 -10.40 -2.35 18.24
C ASP A 69 -11.12 -1.26 19.00
N PHE A 70 -10.65 -1.08 20.22
CA PHE A 70 -10.82 -0.10 21.29
C PHE A 70 -12.08 -0.16 22.13
N ASP A 71 -13.25 -0.62 21.63
CA ASP A 71 -14.45 -0.79 22.46
C ASP A 71 -15.39 -1.92 22.00
N PHE A 72 -15.15 -2.52 20.83
CA PHE A 72 -16.04 -3.49 20.22
C PHE A 72 -15.33 -4.81 19.92
N LYS A 73 -15.01 -5.60 20.97
CA LYS A 73 -14.35 -6.93 20.86
C LYS A 73 -15.07 -7.98 19.98
N SER A 74 -16.07 -7.59 19.19
CA SER A 74 -16.90 -8.49 18.40
C SER A 74 -16.72 -8.42 16.90
N ASP A 75 -16.09 -7.39 16.38
CA ASP A 75 -16.04 -7.18 14.92
C ASP A 75 -14.66 -7.53 14.37
N THR A 76 -14.51 -8.78 13.97
CA THR A 76 -13.40 -9.23 13.13
C THR A 76 -13.87 -9.34 11.70
N TRP A 77 -13.03 -8.95 10.73
CA TRP A 77 -13.29 -9.24 9.33
C TRP A 77 -12.10 -9.91 8.67
N VAL A 78 -12.34 -10.56 7.54
CA VAL A 78 -11.32 -11.35 6.86
C VAL A 78 -11.22 -10.92 5.41
N GLU A 79 -10.02 -10.59 4.98
CA GLU A 79 -9.65 -10.45 3.58
C GLU A 79 -9.21 -11.78 3.01
N ASN A 80 -9.72 -12.14 1.83
CA ASN A 80 -9.30 -13.32 1.11
C ASN A 80 -8.70 -12.94 -0.24
N PHE A 81 -7.59 -13.57 -0.60
CA PHE A 81 -6.80 -13.23 -1.79
C PHE A 81 -6.96 -14.29 -2.87
N THR A 82 -7.30 -13.86 -4.08
CA THR A 82 -7.35 -14.70 -5.29
C THR A 82 -6.24 -14.33 -6.25
N TYR A 83 -5.63 -15.31 -6.90
CA TYR A 83 -4.46 -15.16 -7.73
C TYR A 83 -4.67 -15.68 -9.15
N ASP A 84 -3.98 -15.08 -10.13
CA ASP A 84 -3.86 -15.62 -11.47
C ASP A 84 -2.77 -16.71 -11.57
N ASN A 85 -2.62 -17.26 -12.78
CA ASN A 85 -1.60 -18.26 -13.07
C ASN A 85 -0.15 -17.74 -12.98
N ASN A 86 0.05 -16.42 -12.92
CA ASN A 86 1.34 -15.76 -12.73
C ASN A 86 1.60 -15.39 -11.27
N ASN A 87 0.77 -15.86 -10.34
CA ASN A 87 0.82 -15.56 -8.90
C ASN A 87 0.59 -14.08 -8.56
N ARG A 88 -0.16 -13.34 -9.40
CA ARG A 88 -0.54 -11.96 -9.12
C ARG A 88 -1.93 -11.95 -8.49
N VAL A 89 -2.14 -11.09 -7.50
CA VAL A 89 -3.46 -10.87 -6.89
C VAL A 89 -4.42 -10.33 -7.94
N THR A 90 -5.52 -11.02 -8.18
CA THR A 90 -6.57 -10.59 -9.11
C THR A 90 -7.84 -10.12 -8.42
N ARG A 91 -8.01 -10.54 -7.16
CA ARG A 91 -9.17 -10.16 -6.38
C ARG A 91 -8.86 -10.24 -4.88
N VAL A 92 -9.41 -9.30 -4.14
CA VAL A 92 -9.45 -9.29 -2.67
C VAL A 92 -10.90 -9.14 -2.27
N ASP A 93 -11.40 -10.09 -1.49
CA ASP A 93 -12.79 -10.12 -0.99
C ASP A 93 -12.82 -9.77 0.49
N ASN A 94 -13.74 -8.90 0.88
CA ASN A 94 -14.18 -8.79 2.28
C ASN A 94 -15.35 -9.74 2.53
N TYR A 95 -15.16 -10.68 3.43
CA TYR A 95 -16.17 -11.73 3.69
C TYR A 95 -17.48 -11.18 4.29
N THR A 96 -17.45 -10.04 4.99
CA THR A 96 -18.60 -9.55 5.76
C THR A 96 -19.55 -8.66 5.00
N ASP A 97 -19.08 -7.86 4.02
CA ASP A 97 -19.86 -6.72 3.50
C ASP A 97 -20.19 -6.77 2.01
N SER A 98 -19.96 -7.89 1.34
CA SER A 98 -20.16 -8.00 -0.12
C SER A 98 -19.32 -6.98 -0.93
N GLU A 99 -18.21 -6.53 -0.34
CA GLU A 99 -17.23 -5.66 -0.97
C GLU A 99 -16.09 -6.49 -1.53
N TYR A 100 -15.56 -6.09 -2.67
CA TYR A 100 -14.35 -6.67 -3.21
C TYR A 100 -13.66 -5.73 -4.18
N ILE A 101 -12.34 -5.93 -4.33
CA ILE A 101 -11.52 -5.26 -5.33
C ILE A 101 -11.12 -6.28 -6.39
N THR A 102 -11.13 -5.88 -7.65
CA THR A 102 -10.53 -6.64 -8.76
C THR A 102 -9.35 -5.87 -9.34
N TYR A 103 -8.30 -6.59 -9.73
CA TYR A 103 -7.10 -6.05 -10.34
C TYR A 103 -6.91 -6.59 -11.75
N GLU A 104 -6.66 -5.71 -12.70
CA GLU A 104 -6.31 -6.07 -14.08
C GLU A 104 -4.86 -5.70 -14.39
N TYR A 105 -4.21 -6.55 -15.17
CA TYR A 105 -2.81 -6.40 -15.53
C TYR A 105 -2.62 -6.39 -17.04
N GLU A 106 -1.67 -5.58 -17.50
CA GLU A 106 -1.18 -5.59 -18.87
C GLU A 106 0.32 -5.91 -18.86
N GLY A 107 0.69 -7.08 -19.39
CA GLY A 107 2.06 -7.59 -19.23
C GLY A 107 2.40 -7.80 -17.75
N ASN A 108 3.42 -7.10 -17.25
CA ASN A 108 3.85 -7.13 -15.84
C ASN A 108 3.33 -5.95 -15.01
N HIS A 109 2.52 -5.08 -15.60
CA HIS A 109 2.07 -3.84 -14.99
C HIS A 109 0.61 -3.95 -14.52
N LEU A 110 0.30 -3.38 -13.38
CA LEU A 110 -1.07 -3.15 -12.96
C LEU A 110 -1.70 -2.13 -13.91
N LYS A 111 -2.81 -2.49 -14.57
CA LYS A 111 -3.53 -1.62 -15.49
C LYS A 111 -4.63 -0.84 -14.78
N SER A 112 -5.41 -1.54 -13.97
CA SER A 112 -6.53 -0.97 -13.26
C SER A 112 -6.88 -1.74 -11.99
N ALA A 113 -7.57 -1.05 -11.07
CA ALA A 113 -8.25 -1.65 -9.94
C ALA A 113 -9.71 -1.16 -9.93
N THR A 114 -10.67 -2.05 -9.64
CA THR A 114 -12.08 -1.71 -9.55
C THR A 114 -12.65 -2.19 -8.23
N VAL A 115 -13.26 -1.30 -7.48
CA VAL A 115 -13.94 -1.58 -6.22
C VAL A 115 -15.43 -1.80 -6.48
N PHE A 116 -15.96 -2.86 -5.92
CA PHE A 116 -17.37 -3.21 -5.98
C PHE A 116 -17.97 -3.21 -4.57
N TYR A 117 -19.17 -2.70 -4.47
CA TYR A 117 -20.03 -2.82 -3.32
C TYR A 117 -21.36 -3.45 -3.76
N ARG A 118 -21.73 -4.60 -3.17
CA ARG A 118 -22.94 -5.36 -3.58
C ARG A 118 -23.07 -5.54 -5.10
N SER A 119 -21.94 -5.82 -5.75
CA SER A 119 -21.86 -5.97 -7.23
C SER A 119 -22.06 -4.69 -8.04
N VAL A 120 -22.19 -3.52 -7.42
CA VAL A 120 -22.18 -2.21 -8.07
C VAL A 120 -20.76 -1.66 -8.05
N ILE A 121 -20.31 -1.05 -9.14
CA ILE A 121 -18.99 -0.39 -9.18
C ILE A 121 -19.07 0.88 -8.34
N ALA A 122 -18.21 0.95 -7.33
CA ALA A 122 -18.07 2.11 -6.45
C ALA A 122 -17.00 3.07 -6.97
N CYS A 123 -15.85 2.54 -7.37
CA CYS A 123 -14.81 3.34 -8.03
C CYS A 123 -13.93 2.48 -8.94
N THR A 124 -13.26 3.15 -9.89
CA THR A 124 -12.25 2.55 -10.76
C THR A 124 -10.98 3.37 -10.73
N TRP A 125 -9.83 2.70 -10.72
CA TRP A 125 -8.52 3.32 -10.79
C TRP A 125 -7.79 2.86 -12.04
N ALA A 126 -7.35 3.82 -12.87
CA ALA A 126 -6.48 3.57 -14.01
C ALA A 126 -5.06 3.96 -13.64
N VAL A 127 -4.07 3.15 -14.03
CA VAL A 127 -2.66 3.32 -13.70
C VAL A 127 -1.86 3.59 -14.97
N SER A 128 -0.99 4.60 -14.94
CA SER A 128 -0.10 4.98 -16.02
C SER A 128 1.35 4.89 -15.56
N TYR A 129 2.26 4.59 -16.49
CA TYR A 129 3.66 4.34 -16.21
C TYR A 129 4.57 5.29 -17.00
N ASP A 130 5.74 5.57 -16.43
CA ASP A 130 6.92 6.08 -17.10
C ASP A 130 8.03 5.03 -16.95
N GLY A 131 8.33 4.33 -18.04
CA GLY A 131 9.12 3.11 -17.98
C GLY A 131 8.44 2.01 -17.16
N ASP A 132 9.10 1.52 -16.12
CA ASP A 132 8.57 0.49 -15.21
C ASP A 132 7.96 1.11 -13.92
N LYS A 133 7.93 2.44 -13.79
CA LYS A 133 7.44 3.13 -12.57
C LYS A 133 6.08 3.76 -12.80
N ILE A 134 5.18 3.61 -11.83
CA ILE A 134 3.88 4.27 -11.88
C ILE A 134 4.11 5.79 -11.83
N SER A 135 3.62 6.51 -12.84
CA SER A 135 3.71 7.97 -12.91
C SER A 135 2.41 8.67 -12.56
N LYS A 136 1.28 7.99 -12.80
CA LYS A 136 -0.04 8.54 -12.53
C LYS A 136 -1.03 7.44 -12.16
N MET A 137 -1.90 7.75 -11.21
CA MET A 137 -3.11 6.98 -10.92
C MET A 137 -4.31 7.91 -11.06
N MET A 138 -5.38 7.46 -11.71
CA MET A 138 -6.58 8.25 -11.92
C MET A 138 -7.81 7.47 -11.46
N GLY A 139 -8.46 7.98 -10.42
CA GLY A 139 -9.66 7.41 -9.82
C GLY A 139 -10.93 8.05 -10.38
N THR A 140 -11.92 7.23 -10.71
CA THR A 140 -13.28 7.67 -11.03
C THR A 140 -14.23 7.05 -10.02
N PHE A 141 -14.99 7.86 -9.32
CA PHE A 141 -15.93 7.48 -8.26
C PHE A 141 -17.36 7.66 -8.76
N TYR A 142 -18.23 6.74 -8.38
CA TYR A 142 -19.62 6.67 -8.82
C TYR A 142 -20.57 6.84 -7.63
N ASP A 143 -21.53 7.76 -7.70
CA ASP A 143 -22.41 8.05 -6.56
C ASP A 143 -23.54 7.03 -6.33
N ASP A 144 -23.75 6.12 -7.28
CA ASP A 144 -24.85 5.14 -7.21
C ASP A 144 -24.79 4.20 -5.99
N TYR A 145 -23.60 3.96 -5.42
CA TYR A 145 -23.44 3.13 -4.22
C TYR A 145 -23.75 3.87 -2.90
N LYS A 146 -23.72 5.22 -2.89
CA LYS A 146 -23.94 6.04 -1.68
C LYS A 146 -25.39 6.16 -1.25
N LYS A 147 -26.34 5.67 -2.05
CA LYS A 147 -27.78 5.82 -1.80
C LYS A 147 -28.23 5.25 -0.44
N ASP A 148 -27.46 4.35 0.15
CA ASP A 148 -27.78 3.70 1.44
C ASP A 148 -27.02 4.29 2.64
N GLY A 149 -26.27 5.37 2.47
CA GLY A 149 -25.45 5.97 3.54
C GLY A 149 -24.23 5.12 3.93
N THR A 150 -23.86 4.17 3.11
CA THR A 150 -22.75 3.23 3.36
C THR A 150 -21.40 3.91 3.15
N THR A 151 -20.48 3.73 4.09
CA THR A 151 -19.07 4.05 3.92
C THR A 151 -18.39 2.86 3.24
N LEU A 152 -17.64 3.08 2.17
CA LEU A 152 -16.79 2.03 1.60
C LEU A 152 -15.62 1.75 2.53
N HIS A 153 -15.40 0.48 2.83
CA HIS A 153 -14.26 0.02 3.60
C HIS A 153 -13.06 -0.39 2.72
N LEU A 154 -13.29 -0.58 1.42
CA LEU A 154 -12.26 -0.95 0.46
C LEU A 154 -11.72 0.27 -0.29
N ASN A 155 -10.50 0.68 0.01
CA ASN A 155 -9.78 1.68 -0.74
C ASN A 155 -8.60 1.04 -1.47
N PRO A 156 -8.61 0.94 -2.80
CA PRO A 156 -7.50 0.34 -3.55
C PRO A 156 -6.21 1.15 -3.43
N LEU A 157 -6.27 2.39 -2.93
CA LEU A 157 -5.08 3.20 -2.65
C LEU A 157 -4.39 2.81 -1.35
N SER A 158 -5.11 2.24 -0.39
CA SER A 158 -4.57 1.93 0.94
C SER A 158 -3.34 1.01 0.89
N HIS A 159 -3.16 0.28 -0.22
CA HIS A 159 -2.01 -0.61 -0.45
C HIS A 159 -0.90 0.03 -1.26
N LEU A 160 -1.26 1.04 -2.03
CA LEU A 160 -0.38 1.62 -3.03
C LEU A 160 0.32 2.86 -2.50
N LEU A 161 -0.29 3.53 -1.54
CA LEU A 161 0.17 4.80 -0.99
C LEU A 161 0.25 4.73 0.54
N PRO A 162 1.08 5.57 1.17
CA PRO A 162 1.06 5.70 2.62
C PRO A 162 -0.33 6.05 3.13
N PRO A 163 -0.78 5.45 4.23
CA PRO A 163 -2.13 5.61 4.76
C PRO A 163 -2.57 7.05 4.97
N ASN A 164 -1.70 7.90 5.50
CA ASN A 164 -2.02 9.31 5.72
C ASN A 164 -2.28 10.08 4.42
N VAL A 165 -1.63 9.66 3.32
CA VAL A 165 -1.95 10.15 1.98
C VAL A 165 -3.36 9.72 1.60
N CYS A 166 -3.70 8.45 1.85
CA CYS A 166 -5.04 7.91 1.56
C CYS A 166 -6.11 8.62 2.38
N GLU A 167 -5.87 8.87 3.67
CA GLU A 167 -6.81 9.60 4.52
C GLU A 167 -7.03 11.04 4.06
N SER A 168 -5.94 11.75 3.75
CA SER A 168 -6.04 13.13 3.24
C SER A 168 -6.81 13.16 1.93
N VAL A 169 -6.59 12.18 1.05
CA VAL A 169 -7.38 12.00 -0.18
C VAL A 169 -8.85 11.75 0.15
N ALA A 170 -9.15 10.83 1.08
CA ALA A 170 -10.52 10.53 1.47
C ALA A 170 -11.25 11.73 2.11
N LYS A 171 -10.56 12.53 2.94
CA LYS A 171 -11.12 13.79 3.49
C LYS A 171 -11.44 14.79 2.39
N CYS A 172 -10.59 14.94 1.37
CA CYS A 172 -10.86 15.76 0.21
C CYS A 172 -12.06 15.24 -0.58
N GLU A 173 -12.11 13.94 -0.85
CA GLU A 173 -13.24 13.30 -1.52
C GLU A 173 -14.56 13.57 -0.79
N GLN A 174 -14.57 13.47 0.54
CA GLN A 174 -15.76 13.75 1.34
C GLN A 174 -16.17 15.22 1.27
N ARG A 175 -15.21 16.17 1.30
CA ARG A 175 -15.51 17.62 1.09
C ARG A 175 -16.12 17.86 -0.27
N LEU A 176 -15.52 17.30 -1.31
CA LEU A 176 -15.99 17.42 -2.69
C LEU A 176 -17.39 16.82 -2.87
N ALA A 177 -17.64 15.65 -2.32
CA ALA A 177 -18.98 15.04 -2.36
C ALA A 177 -20.05 15.92 -1.71
N ASN A 178 -19.73 16.59 -0.60
CA ASN A 178 -20.65 17.52 0.08
C ASN A 178 -20.92 18.81 -0.71
N GLN A 179 -20.01 19.24 -1.58
CA GLN A 179 -20.13 20.47 -2.36
C GLN A 179 -20.86 20.29 -3.70
N ARG A 180 -20.83 19.09 -4.29
CA ARG A 180 -21.26 18.83 -5.67
C ARG A 180 -22.75 18.62 -5.90
N GLY A 181 -23.54 18.40 -4.89
CA GLY A 181 -24.98 18.19 -5.05
C GLY A 181 -25.32 16.91 -5.81
N THR A 182 -25.82 17.00 -7.06
CA THR A 182 -26.35 15.86 -7.84
C THR A 182 -25.39 15.34 -8.92
N GLN A 183 -24.09 15.55 -8.82
CA GLN A 183 -23.14 15.04 -9.81
C GLN A 183 -22.97 13.52 -9.64
N GLU A 184 -23.18 12.75 -10.71
CA GLU A 184 -23.19 11.28 -10.70
C GLU A 184 -21.78 10.64 -10.59
N THR A 185 -20.72 11.38 -10.99
CA THR A 185 -19.34 10.89 -10.97
C THR A 185 -18.35 12.02 -10.71
N TYR A 186 -17.19 11.69 -10.10
CA TYR A 186 -16.06 12.61 -9.98
C TYR A 186 -14.74 11.89 -10.20
N THR A 187 -13.70 12.67 -10.50
CA THR A 187 -12.38 12.14 -10.85
C THR A 187 -11.30 12.81 -10.01
N ILE A 188 -10.36 12.00 -9.52
CA ILE A 188 -9.13 12.49 -8.89
C ILE A 188 -7.91 11.96 -9.63
N ALA A 189 -6.78 12.63 -9.49
CA ALA A 189 -5.51 12.15 -10.01
C ALA A 189 -4.41 12.24 -8.96
N LEU A 190 -3.56 11.23 -8.94
CA LEU A 190 -2.32 11.18 -8.17
C LEU A 190 -1.17 11.14 -9.16
N LEU A 191 -0.25 12.11 -9.05
CA LEU A 191 0.98 12.15 -9.83
C LEU A 191 2.14 11.75 -8.93
N LEU A 192 2.90 10.72 -9.33
CA LEU A 192 3.96 10.13 -8.53
C LEU A 192 5.32 10.48 -9.10
N THR A 193 6.21 10.97 -8.25
CA THR A 193 7.63 11.18 -8.58
C THR A 193 8.48 10.19 -7.80
N TRP A 194 9.48 9.61 -8.44
CA TRP A 194 10.35 8.59 -7.89
C TRP A 194 11.77 9.10 -7.72
N THR A 195 12.40 8.67 -6.63
CA THR A 195 13.85 8.75 -6.43
C THR A 195 14.33 7.33 -6.15
N ASP A 196 15.20 6.80 -6.99
CA ASP A 196 15.63 5.42 -6.97
C ASP A 196 14.42 4.45 -7.05
N ASN A 197 14.16 3.65 -6.02
CA ASN A 197 13.06 2.69 -5.95
C ASN A 197 11.96 3.11 -4.97
N ASN A 198 11.91 4.39 -4.59
CA ASN A 198 10.94 4.91 -3.64
C ASN A 198 10.19 6.10 -4.23
N ILE A 199 8.90 6.22 -3.90
CA ILE A 199 8.08 7.38 -4.27
C ILE A 199 8.52 8.56 -3.40
N SER A 200 9.15 9.57 -3.98
CA SER A 200 9.64 10.73 -3.24
C SER A 200 8.60 11.85 -3.11
N LYS A 201 7.62 11.87 -4.03
CA LYS A 201 6.58 12.89 -4.04
C LYS A 201 5.29 12.32 -4.61
N ILE A 202 4.15 12.73 -4.04
CA ILE A 202 2.80 12.48 -4.55
C ILE A 202 2.10 13.82 -4.64
N ILE A 203 1.47 14.12 -5.77
CA ILE A 203 0.59 15.28 -5.95
C ILE A 203 -0.82 14.74 -6.15
N TYR A 204 -1.73 15.11 -5.26
CA TYR A 204 -3.16 14.90 -5.41
C TYR A 204 -3.78 16.11 -6.13
N THR A 205 -4.68 15.82 -7.06
CA THR A 205 -5.53 16.84 -7.70
C THR A 205 -6.94 16.27 -7.88
N GLY A 206 -7.96 17.04 -7.49
CA GLY A 206 -9.37 16.68 -7.70
C GLY A 206 -10.25 17.91 -7.53
N ASP A 207 -11.10 18.22 -8.53
CA ASP A 207 -12.12 19.28 -8.55
C ASP A 207 -11.72 20.65 -7.94
N GLY A 208 -10.45 21.02 -8.12
CA GLY A 208 -9.91 22.29 -7.61
C GLY A 208 -9.09 22.14 -6.32
N ASP A 209 -9.14 21.00 -5.65
CA ASP A 209 -8.27 20.71 -4.51
C ASP A 209 -6.88 20.24 -4.98
N TYR A 210 -5.86 20.62 -4.22
CA TYR A 210 -4.47 20.27 -4.46
C TYR A 210 -3.77 19.95 -3.14
N MET A 211 -3.08 18.82 -3.09
CA MET A 211 -2.20 18.46 -1.97
C MET A 211 -0.86 17.94 -2.48
N ASP A 212 0.20 18.29 -1.77
CA ASP A 212 1.57 17.83 -2.03
C ASP A 212 2.05 16.98 -0.86
N PHE A 213 2.52 15.77 -1.14
CA PHE A 213 3.11 14.87 -0.15
C PHE A 213 4.56 14.61 -0.52
N GLN A 214 5.47 14.91 0.39
CA GLN A 214 6.89 14.60 0.27
C GLN A 214 7.24 13.47 1.23
N LEU A 215 7.88 12.42 0.71
CA LEU A 215 8.19 11.20 1.44
C LEU A 215 9.70 11.01 1.59
N GLN A 216 10.13 10.63 2.79
CA GLN A 216 11.50 10.25 3.09
C GLN A 216 11.56 8.80 3.54
N TYR A 217 12.67 8.12 3.28
CA TYR A 217 12.85 6.70 3.49
C TYR A 217 14.15 6.39 4.21
N ASP A 218 14.20 5.21 4.83
CA ASP A 218 15.43 4.59 5.29
C ASP A 218 16.09 3.74 4.17
N ASP A 219 17.07 2.91 4.56
CA ASP A 219 17.76 1.96 3.68
C ASP A 219 17.42 0.49 4.03
N LYS A 220 16.34 0.24 4.75
CA LYS A 220 15.95 -1.07 5.26
C LYS A 220 14.80 -1.66 4.44
N ASN A 221 14.50 -2.94 4.69
CA ASN A 221 13.48 -3.68 3.94
C ASN A 221 12.08 -3.32 4.41
N CYS A 222 11.22 -2.93 3.46
CA CYS A 222 9.79 -2.74 3.70
C CYS A 222 9.09 -4.12 3.65
N PRO A 223 8.40 -4.56 4.71
CA PRO A 223 7.73 -5.86 4.73
C PRO A 223 6.53 -5.93 3.79
N TRP A 224 5.99 -4.81 3.38
CA TRP A 224 4.84 -4.73 2.46
C TRP A 224 5.22 -4.55 0.99
N TYR A 225 6.51 -4.52 0.64
CA TYR A 225 6.93 -4.33 -0.75
C TYR A 225 6.35 -5.42 -1.67
N GLY A 226 5.56 -5.00 -2.67
CA GLY A 226 4.81 -5.88 -3.57
C GLY A 226 3.42 -6.27 -3.07
N PHE A 227 3.05 -5.90 -1.86
CA PHE A 227 1.73 -6.20 -1.30
C PHE A 227 0.63 -5.45 -2.06
N MET A 228 -0.40 -6.19 -2.43
CA MET A 228 -1.60 -5.70 -3.10
C MET A 228 -2.79 -6.31 -2.38
N GLY A 229 -3.23 -5.71 -1.36
CA GLY A 229 -4.35 -6.17 -0.58
C GLY A 229 -4.90 -5.04 0.24
N GLY A 230 -6.04 -5.18 0.88
CA GLY A 230 -6.43 -4.40 1.95
C GLY A 230 -7.71 -3.68 1.95
N LEU A 231 -8.25 -3.91 3.03
CA LEU A 231 -9.35 -3.17 3.60
C LEU A 231 -8.77 -1.95 4.30
N GLU A 232 -9.42 -0.84 4.10
CA GLU A 232 -9.29 0.28 4.97
C GLU A 232 -9.78 -0.11 6.38
N ASP A 233 -8.87 -0.60 7.22
CA ASP A 233 -9.06 -0.37 8.62
C ASP A 233 -8.64 1.08 8.90
N TYR A 234 -9.56 1.86 9.42
CA TYR A 234 -9.35 3.25 9.80
C TYR A 234 -8.11 3.43 10.69
N LEU A 235 -7.76 2.43 11.48
CA LEU A 235 -6.58 2.42 12.35
C LEU A 235 -5.29 2.08 11.61
N ILE A 236 -5.30 1.17 10.64
CA ILE A 236 -4.12 0.88 9.82
C ILE A 236 -3.73 2.11 9.01
N THR A 237 -4.72 2.85 8.54
CA THR A 237 -4.52 4.06 7.76
C THR A 237 -3.69 5.08 8.54
N PHE A 238 -3.86 5.17 9.84
CA PHE A 238 -3.09 6.11 10.68
C PHE A 238 -1.71 5.60 11.09
N THR A 239 -1.50 4.30 11.20
CA THR A 239 -0.31 3.78 11.88
C THR A 239 0.80 3.26 10.98
N SER A 240 0.49 2.85 9.77
CA SER A 240 1.49 2.21 8.92
C SER A 240 1.95 3.11 7.77
N GLY A 241 3.09 3.75 7.88
CA GLY A 241 3.74 4.49 6.79
C GLY A 241 4.23 3.59 5.65
N HIS A 242 3.47 2.56 5.27
CA HIS A 242 3.88 1.61 4.24
C HIS A 242 3.30 1.93 2.87
N THR A 243 3.93 1.45 1.86
CA THR A 243 3.41 1.41 0.49
C THR A 243 3.87 0.12 -0.16
N GLY A 244 2.96 -0.57 -0.84
CA GLY A 244 3.27 -1.77 -1.60
C GLY A 244 4.24 -1.53 -2.76
N PHE A 245 4.48 -0.30 -3.16
CA PHE A 245 5.35 0.04 -4.28
C PHE A 245 6.77 0.38 -3.87
N THR A 246 7.05 0.75 -2.63
CA THR A 246 8.38 1.21 -2.21
C THR A 246 9.16 0.12 -1.51
N LYS A 247 10.44 0.03 -1.84
CA LYS A 247 11.34 -1.01 -1.32
C LYS A 247 11.76 -0.76 0.12
N ASN A 248 11.79 0.47 0.55
CA ASN A 248 12.27 0.91 1.84
C ASN A 248 11.12 1.44 2.70
N ASN A 249 11.34 1.53 4.02
CA ASN A 249 10.33 2.02 4.94
C ASN A 249 10.26 3.55 4.92
N VAL A 250 9.06 4.10 4.92
CA VAL A 250 8.82 5.54 5.04
C VAL A 250 9.21 5.99 6.44
N THR A 251 10.07 7.02 6.55
CA THR A 251 10.48 7.59 7.83
C THR A 251 9.82 8.94 8.12
N ARG A 252 9.36 9.63 7.06
CA ARG A 252 8.68 10.91 7.20
C ARG A 252 7.75 11.17 6.02
N ILE A 253 6.60 11.76 6.30
CA ILE A 253 5.69 12.33 5.32
C ILE A 253 5.46 13.79 5.69
N ILE A 254 5.63 14.70 4.73
CA ILE A 254 5.24 16.10 4.85
C ILE A 254 4.10 16.31 3.89
N MET A 255 2.95 16.67 4.41
CA MET A 255 1.77 17.03 3.64
C MET A 255 1.67 18.56 3.61
N THR A 256 1.37 19.12 2.44
CA THR A 256 1.11 20.54 2.26
C THR A 256 -0.20 20.71 1.50
N GLU A 257 -1.12 21.47 2.08
CA GLU A 257 -2.40 21.87 1.49
C GLU A 257 -2.56 23.39 1.71
N ASP A 258 -2.57 24.17 0.65
CA ASP A 258 -2.56 25.64 0.70
C ASP A 258 -1.44 26.19 1.61
N ASP A 259 -1.81 26.90 2.67
CA ASP A 259 -0.87 27.48 3.66
C ASP A 259 -0.62 26.57 4.88
N TYR A 260 -1.21 25.36 4.89
CA TYR A 260 -1.10 24.40 5.99
C TYR A 260 -0.08 23.30 5.65
N ALA A 261 0.78 22.99 6.61
CA ALA A 261 1.71 21.86 6.49
C ALA A 261 1.61 20.97 7.72
N ASP A 262 1.51 19.67 7.49
CA ASP A 262 1.50 18.65 8.52
C ASP A 262 2.67 17.68 8.34
N THR A 263 3.14 17.08 9.43
CA THR A 263 4.28 16.17 9.38
C THR A 263 4.01 14.92 10.22
N ILE A 264 4.21 13.76 9.58
CA ILE A 264 4.16 12.46 10.25
C ILE A 264 5.53 11.84 10.19
N ARG A 265 6.02 11.33 11.31
CA ARG A 265 7.29 10.63 11.43
C ARG A 265 7.10 9.19 11.86
N TYR A 266 7.95 8.33 11.30
CA TYR A 266 8.02 6.92 11.65
C TYR A 266 9.42 6.59 12.15
N ALA A 267 9.50 5.97 13.31
CA ALA A 267 10.73 5.41 13.87
C ALA A 267 10.62 3.88 13.92
N TYR A 268 11.69 3.19 13.60
CA TYR A 268 11.71 1.73 13.51
C TYR A 268 12.76 1.11 14.41
N GLN A 269 12.47 -0.05 14.94
CA GLN A 269 13.46 -0.99 15.44
C GLN A 269 13.52 -2.18 14.50
N TYR A 270 14.73 -2.65 14.19
CA TYR A 270 14.96 -3.69 13.19
C TYR A 270 15.51 -4.97 13.81
N GLY A 271 15.11 -6.11 13.25
CA GLY A 271 15.81 -7.37 13.44
C GLY A 271 17.17 -7.38 12.74
N ASN A 272 17.96 -8.44 12.97
CA ASN A 272 19.27 -8.63 12.33
C ASN A 272 19.16 -8.75 10.79
N ASP A 273 18.00 -9.06 10.27
CA ASP A 273 17.65 -9.24 8.85
C ASP A 273 17.19 -7.95 8.18
N LYS A 274 17.24 -6.81 8.89
CA LYS A 274 16.82 -5.48 8.43
C LYS A 274 15.31 -5.33 8.20
N TYR A 275 14.49 -6.27 8.67
CA TYR A 275 13.04 -6.10 8.73
C TYR A 275 12.62 -5.44 10.04
N PRO A 276 11.60 -4.55 10.03
CA PRO A 276 11.14 -3.89 11.25
C PRO A 276 10.50 -4.92 12.19
N VAL A 277 10.85 -4.89 13.46
CA VAL A 277 10.16 -5.62 14.53
C VAL A 277 9.24 -4.71 15.33
N LEU A 278 9.45 -3.40 15.21
CA LEU A 278 8.63 -2.37 15.80
C LEU A 278 8.63 -1.13 14.91
N GLN A 279 7.49 -0.50 14.75
CA GLN A 279 7.29 0.81 14.13
C GLN A 279 6.58 1.72 15.12
N THR A 280 7.04 2.95 15.29
CA THR A 280 6.37 3.99 16.06
C THR A 280 6.03 5.15 15.14
N MET A 281 4.79 5.58 15.14
CA MET A 281 4.32 6.77 14.43
C MET A 281 4.16 7.94 15.42
N TYR A 282 4.51 9.12 14.96
CA TYR A 282 4.34 10.39 15.65
C TYR A 282 3.69 11.38 14.69
N GLU A 283 2.58 11.97 15.10
CA GLU A 283 1.94 13.06 14.38
C GLU A 283 2.43 14.39 14.96
N ASN A 284 2.83 15.33 14.09
CA ASN A 284 3.33 16.66 14.46
C ASN A 284 4.41 16.66 15.57
N ASP A 285 5.26 15.61 15.57
CA ASP A 285 6.30 15.42 16.57
C ASP A 285 5.80 15.26 18.03
N ASP A 286 4.49 14.97 18.21
CA ASP A 286 3.92 14.68 19.52
C ASP A 286 4.36 13.30 20.00
N ILE A 287 5.25 13.28 21.01
CA ILE A 287 5.78 12.04 21.59
C ILE A 287 4.81 11.36 22.56
N ASP A 288 3.80 12.09 23.05
CA ASP A 288 2.81 11.57 23.99
C ASP A 288 1.65 10.88 23.25
N ASP A 289 1.39 11.25 21.99
CA ASP A 289 0.37 10.66 21.14
C ASP A 289 0.97 9.71 20.09
N LYS A 290 1.77 8.77 20.55
CA LYS A 290 2.41 7.79 19.68
C LYS A 290 1.56 6.54 19.47
N GLN A 291 1.65 6.00 18.26
CA GLN A 291 1.06 4.72 17.89
C GLN A 291 2.17 3.73 17.55
N VAL A 292 2.05 2.49 17.97
CA VAL A 292 3.10 1.49 17.84
C VAL A 292 2.57 0.21 17.21
N LEU A 293 3.22 -0.25 16.14
CA LEU A 293 3.02 -1.57 15.56
C LEU A 293 4.18 -2.50 15.94
N TYR A 294 3.85 -3.73 16.31
CA TYR A 294 4.81 -4.79 16.59
C TYR A 294 4.61 -5.91 15.56
N PHE A 295 5.71 -6.36 14.94
CA PHE A 295 5.69 -7.35 13.87
C PHE A 295 6.22 -8.69 14.37
N GLU A 296 5.45 -9.74 14.14
CA GLU A 296 5.87 -11.13 14.29
C GLU A 296 5.88 -11.81 12.90
N TYR A 297 6.99 -12.52 12.61
CA TYR A 297 7.24 -13.13 11.31
C TYR A 297 7.33 -14.65 11.39
#